data_ebd504d7289b5a45a4518c3c6c85a609
#
_entry.id   ebd504d7289b5a45a4518c3c6c85a609
#
_cell.length_a   1.000
_cell.length_b   1.000
_cell.length_c   1.000
_cell.angle_alpha   90.00
_cell.angle_beta   90.00
_cell.angle_gamma   90.00
#
_symmetry.space_group_name_H-M   'P 1'
#
loop_
_entity.id
_entity.type
_entity.pdbx_description
1 polymer ?
#
loop_
_entity_poly.entity_id
_entity_poly.type
_entity_poly.pdbx_seq_one_letter_code
_entity_poly.pdbx_strand_id
1 'polypeptide(L)'
;MRRKEEIEAYAENLFLPITQKHGFELVDVEYVKEAGSWYLRVYIDKEGGIAVDDCEVVSREADPILDADDCIEESYILEVSSPGLGRPLKKDKDFARSIGEEVEVRLFRAVEGCKEYTGLLNAYDKTTVTLILEDEKTLVLERSNIALIRLALDF
;
A
#
# COMPACT_ATOMS: atom_id res chain seq x y z
N MET A 1 -20.72 -6.53 -15.63
CA MET A 1 -19.38 -6.81 -15.09
C MET A 1 -18.84 -5.59 -14.37
N ARG A 2 -18.49 -5.74 -13.10
CA ARG A 2 -17.95 -4.62 -12.34
C ARG A 2 -16.48 -4.37 -12.70
N ARG A 3 -16.12 -3.09 -12.78
CA ARG A 3 -14.73 -2.72 -13.02
C ARG A 3 -13.90 -2.89 -11.75
N LYS A 4 -12.59 -3.05 -11.93
CA LYS A 4 -11.64 -3.17 -10.81
C LYS A 4 -11.83 -2.06 -9.78
N GLU A 5 -11.93 -0.82 -10.24
CA GLU A 5 -12.08 0.36 -9.37
C GLU A 5 -13.38 0.32 -8.57
N GLU A 6 -14.45 -0.20 -9.17
CA GLU A 6 -15.74 -0.32 -8.49
C GLU A 6 -15.69 -1.36 -7.38
N ILE A 7 -14.99 -2.47 -7.64
CA ILE A 7 -14.79 -3.53 -6.66
C ILE A 7 -13.93 -3.02 -5.51
N GLU A 8 -12.85 -2.30 -5.82
CA GLU A 8 -11.98 -1.71 -4.80
C GLU A 8 -12.74 -0.70 -3.94
N ALA A 9 -13.55 0.15 -4.55
CA ALA A 9 -14.37 1.12 -3.80
C ALA A 9 -15.42 0.43 -2.92
N TYR A 10 -16.07 -0.59 -3.44
CA TYR A 10 -17.03 -1.40 -2.67
C TYR A 10 -16.34 -2.03 -1.45
N ALA A 11 -15.19 -2.65 -1.65
CA ALA A 11 -14.44 -3.31 -0.58
C ALA A 11 -13.95 -2.28 0.45
N GLU A 12 -13.46 -1.12 0.01
CA GLU A 12 -13.04 -0.07 0.92
C GLU A 12 -14.19 0.35 1.84
N ASN A 13 -15.38 0.56 1.27
CA ASN A 13 -16.57 0.91 2.06
C ASN A 13 -16.99 -0.20 3.01
N LEU A 14 -16.78 -1.45 2.64
CA LEU A 14 -17.10 -2.60 3.48
C LEU A 14 -16.11 -2.74 4.65
N PHE A 15 -14.82 -2.62 4.36
CA PHE A 15 -13.77 -2.86 5.37
C PHE A 15 -13.56 -1.69 6.31
N LEU A 16 -13.86 -0.46 5.89
CA LEU A 16 -13.62 0.73 6.71
C LEU A 16 -14.34 0.67 8.07
N PRO A 17 -15.65 0.34 8.15
CA PRO A 17 -16.32 0.22 9.46
C PRO A 17 -15.71 -0.88 10.32
N ILE A 18 -15.28 -1.99 9.70
CA ILE A 18 -14.69 -3.12 10.43
C ILE A 18 -13.36 -2.69 11.06
N THR A 19 -12.49 -2.05 10.28
CA THR A 19 -11.20 -1.59 10.78
C THR A 19 -11.36 -0.54 11.87
N GLN A 20 -12.27 0.42 11.68
CA GLN A 20 -12.54 1.46 12.67
C GLN A 20 -13.03 0.88 14.00
N LYS A 21 -13.88 -0.12 13.95
CA LYS A 21 -14.41 -0.81 15.14
C LYS A 21 -13.29 -1.39 16.00
N HIS A 22 -12.22 -1.88 15.37
CA HIS A 22 -11.09 -2.49 16.07
C HIS A 22 -9.94 -1.53 16.35
N GLY A 23 -10.06 -0.28 15.94
CA GLY A 23 -9.00 0.70 16.11
C GLY A 23 -7.86 0.54 15.11
N PHE A 24 -8.12 -0.10 13.99
CA PHE A 24 -7.13 -0.31 12.93
C PHE A 24 -7.27 0.77 11.85
N GLU A 25 -6.20 0.98 11.10
CA GLU A 25 -6.20 1.86 9.93
C GLU A 25 -6.38 1.01 8.67
N LEU A 26 -7.31 1.40 7.80
CA LEU A 26 -7.40 0.80 6.47
C LEU A 26 -6.43 1.52 5.55
N VAL A 27 -5.35 0.85 5.20
CA VAL A 27 -4.26 1.45 4.42
C VAL A 27 -4.59 1.49 2.95
N ASP A 28 -5.02 0.38 2.38
CA ASP A 28 -5.36 0.27 0.97
C ASP A 28 -6.15 -1.00 0.71
N VAL A 29 -6.83 -1.02 -0.44
CA VAL A 29 -7.53 -2.19 -0.96
C VAL A 29 -7.15 -2.33 -2.43
N GLU A 30 -6.79 -3.53 -2.85
CA GLU A 30 -6.43 -3.84 -4.23
C GLU A 30 -7.19 -5.06 -4.72
N TYR A 31 -7.71 -5.01 -5.94
CA TYR A 31 -8.31 -6.16 -6.60
C TYR A 31 -7.47 -6.48 -7.83
N VAL A 32 -6.67 -7.54 -7.76
CA VAL A 32 -5.65 -7.84 -8.77
C VAL A 32 -5.71 -9.29 -9.19
N LYS A 33 -5.26 -9.55 -10.41
CA LYS A 33 -5.13 -10.91 -10.94
C LYS A 33 -3.65 -11.25 -11.04
N GLU A 34 -3.25 -12.32 -10.40
CA GLU A 34 -1.87 -12.82 -10.45
C GLU A 34 -1.88 -14.33 -10.62
N ALA A 35 -1.03 -14.85 -11.48
CA ALA A 35 -0.88 -16.30 -11.73
C ALA A 35 -2.23 -16.99 -12.03
N GLY A 36 -3.13 -16.31 -12.73
CA GLY A 36 -4.43 -16.85 -13.10
C GLY A 36 -5.51 -16.76 -12.03
N SER A 37 -5.22 -16.24 -10.86
CA SER A 37 -6.19 -16.09 -9.77
C SER A 37 -6.43 -14.63 -9.43
N TRP A 38 -7.68 -14.33 -9.06
CA TRP A 38 -8.03 -12.99 -8.56
C TRP A 38 -7.82 -12.92 -7.07
N TYR A 39 -7.29 -11.80 -6.61
CA TYR A 39 -7.05 -11.53 -5.19
C TYR A 39 -7.69 -10.21 -4.79
N LEU A 40 -8.45 -10.23 -3.70
CA LEU A 40 -8.89 -9.01 -3.02
C LEU A 40 -7.96 -8.84 -1.84
N ARG A 41 -7.03 -7.88 -1.96
CA ARG A 41 -6.00 -7.63 -0.94
C ARG A 41 -6.36 -6.39 -0.14
N VAL A 42 -6.46 -6.57 1.16
CA VAL A 42 -6.80 -5.52 2.10
C VAL A 42 -5.61 -5.32 3.04
N TYR A 43 -5.10 -4.10 3.06
CA TYR A 43 -3.95 -3.75 3.90
C TYR A 43 -4.43 -2.94 5.09
N ILE A 44 -4.13 -3.43 6.28
CA ILE A 44 -4.52 -2.78 7.54
C ILE A 44 -3.29 -2.58 8.41
N ASP A 45 -3.35 -1.59 9.29
CA ASP A 45 -2.25 -1.31 10.21
C ASP A 45 -2.80 -0.78 11.53
N LYS A 46 -1.97 -0.73 12.55
CA LYS A 46 -2.28 -0.10 13.83
C LYS A 46 -0.99 0.36 14.49
N GLU A 47 -1.13 1.23 15.47
CA GLU A 47 0.00 1.66 16.30
C GLU A 47 0.65 0.43 16.93
N GLY A 48 1.96 0.30 16.79
CA GLY A 48 2.70 -0.87 17.28
C GLY A 48 2.75 -2.04 16.32
N GLY A 49 2.06 -1.95 15.18
CA GLY A 49 2.06 -2.98 14.14
C GLY A 49 0.90 -3.97 14.23
N ILE A 50 0.50 -4.48 13.09
CA ILE A 50 -0.59 -5.46 12.96
C ILE A 50 -0.05 -6.87 13.18
N ALA A 51 -0.79 -7.67 13.95
CA ALA A 51 -0.51 -9.08 14.15
C ALA A 51 -1.37 -9.94 13.23
N VAL A 52 -0.98 -11.20 13.05
CA VAL A 52 -1.74 -12.16 12.23
C VAL A 52 -3.18 -12.31 12.75
N ASP A 53 -3.35 -12.35 14.08
CA ASP A 53 -4.67 -12.47 14.69
C ASP A 53 -5.58 -11.29 14.34
N ASP A 54 -5.02 -10.09 14.23
CA ASP A 54 -5.77 -8.90 13.84
C ASP A 54 -6.30 -9.03 12.42
N CYS A 55 -5.49 -9.56 11.52
CA CYS A 55 -5.90 -9.81 10.14
C CYS A 55 -7.00 -10.86 10.06
N GLU A 56 -6.91 -11.92 10.85
CA GLU A 56 -7.94 -12.96 10.91
C GLU A 56 -9.29 -12.42 11.38
N VAL A 57 -9.28 -11.57 12.41
CA VAL A 57 -10.51 -10.98 12.95
C VAL A 57 -11.22 -10.18 11.85
N VAL A 58 -10.49 -9.34 11.13
CA VAL A 58 -11.05 -8.53 10.05
C VAL A 58 -11.57 -9.43 8.93
N SER A 59 -10.82 -10.43 8.53
CA SER A 59 -11.20 -11.37 7.49
C SER A 59 -12.49 -12.11 7.85
N ARG A 60 -12.60 -12.62 9.07
CA ARG A 60 -13.77 -13.35 9.55
C ARG A 60 -15.04 -12.49 9.60
N GLU A 61 -14.91 -11.22 9.96
CA GLU A 61 -16.04 -10.31 9.96
C GLU A 61 -16.50 -9.95 8.56
N ALA A 62 -15.56 -9.85 7.62
CA ALA A 62 -15.88 -9.46 6.25
C ALA A 62 -16.46 -10.60 5.42
N ASP A 63 -16.02 -11.84 5.64
CA ASP A 63 -16.43 -12.99 4.83
C ASP A 63 -17.95 -13.14 4.69
N PRO A 64 -18.74 -13.14 5.79
CA PRO A 64 -20.20 -13.27 5.65
C PRO A 64 -20.84 -12.13 4.87
N ILE A 65 -20.28 -10.93 4.99
CA ILE A 65 -20.81 -9.75 4.28
C ILE A 65 -20.52 -9.87 2.80
N LEU A 66 -19.31 -10.26 2.44
CA LEU A 66 -18.90 -10.48 1.06
C LEU A 66 -19.76 -11.56 0.40
N ASP A 67 -20.01 -12.66 1.11
CA ASP A 67 -20.83 -13.76 0.62
C ASP A 67 -22.28 -13.32 0.43
N ALA A 68 -22.82 -12.57 1.37
CA ALA A 68 -24.21 -12.10 1.31
C ALA A 68 -24.43 -11.09 0.17
N ASP A 69 -23.49 -10.18 -0.03
CA ASP A 69 -23.56 -9.17 -1.07
C ASP A 69 -23.35 -9.73 -2.46
N ASP A 70 -22.48 -10.75 -2.58
CA ASP A 70 -22.17 -11.46 -3.83
C ASP A 70 -21.92 -10.50 -5.01
N CYS A 71 -21.15 -9.43 -4.75
CA CYS A 71 -20.91 -8.37 -5.73
C CYS A 71 -19.76 -8.66 -6.69
N ILE A 72 -18.91 -9.62 -6.37
CA ILE A 72 -17.74 -9.97 -7.18
C ILE A 72 -18.05 -11.26 -7.95
N GLU A 73 -18.10 -11.12 -9.27
CA GLU A 73 -18.48 -12.24 -10.15
C GLU A 73 -17.45 -13.36 -10.21
N GLU A 74 -16.18 -13.00 -10.24
CA GLU A 74 -15.10 -13.97 -10.34
C GLU A 74 -14.83 -14.63 -8.99
N SER A 75 -14.36 -15.87 -9.03
CA SER A 75 -13.81 -16.48 -7.82
C SER A 75 -12.54 -15.73 -7.43
N TYR A 76 -12.40 -15.41 -6.16
CA TYR A 76 -11.27 -14.62 -5.67
C TYR A 76 -10.81 -15.12 -4.31
N ILE A 77 -9.59 -14.78 -3.97
CA ILE A 77 -8.99 -15.08 -2.68
C ILE A 77 -8.90 -13.80 -1.88
N LEU A 78 -9.48 -13.79 -0.67
CA LEU A 78 -9.39 -12.64 0.23
C LEU A 78 -8.09 -12.74 1.04
N GLU A 79 -7.26 -11.72 0.94
CA GLU A 79 -6.05 -11.60 1.75
C GLU A 79 -6.11 -10.32 2.56
N VAL A 80 -6.06 -10.44 3.88
CA VAL A 80 -5.95 -9.30 4.80
C VAL A 80 -4.56 -9.37 5.41
N SER A 81 -3.79 -8.30 5.28
CA SER A 81 -2.40 -8.29 5.75
C SER A 81 -1.97 -6.88 6.15
N SER A 82 -0.80 -6.79 6.77
CA SER A 82 -0.18 -5.49 7.00
C SER A 82 0.42 -4.99 5.68
N PRO A 83 0.62 -3.65 5.52
CA PRO A 83 1.29 -3.14 4.32
C PRO A 83 2.70 -3.70 4.17
N GLY A 84 3.32 -4.06 5.29
CA GLY A 84 4.61 -4.73 5.29
C GLY A 84 5.74 -3.93 4.70
N LEU A 85 6.96 -4.37 4.99
CA LEU A 85 8.16 -3.86 4.34
C LEU A 85 8.23 -4.49 2.95
N GLY A 86 8.59 -3.68 1.96
CA GLY A 86 8.70 -4.15 0.59
C GLY A 86 7.50 -3.87 -0.31
N ARG A 87 6.35 -3.49 0.24
CA ARG A 87 5.22 -3.07 -0.59
C ARG A 87 5.55 -1.75 -1.26
N PRO A 88 5.44 -1.65 -2.60
CA PRO A 88 5.71 -0.38 -3.29
C PRO A 88 4.72 0.72 -2.90
N LEU A 89 5.23 1.94 -2.80
CA LEU A 89 4.40 3.13 -2.67
C LEU A 89 3.92 3.52 -4.08
N LYS A 90 2.62 3.61 -4.27
CA LYS A 90 2.04 3.88 -5.60
C LYS A 90 1.09 5.07 -5.60
N LYS A 91 0.30 5.21 -4.55
CA LYS A 91 -0.74 6.22 -4.46
C LYS A 91 -0.30 7.37 -3.56
N ASP A 92 -0.91 8.54 -3.73
CA ASP A 92 -0.59 9.69 -2.90
C ASP A 92 -0.75 9.38 -1.40
N LYS A 93 -1.75 8.58 -1.03
CA LYS A 93 -1.94 8.20 0.37
C LYS A 93 -0.79 7.35 0.90
N ASP A 94 -0.15 6.55 0.06
CA ASP A 94 1.02 5.77 0.45
C ASP A 94 2.19 6.71 0.78
N PHE A 95 2.40 7.72 -0.05
CA PHE A 95 3.44 8.74 0.19
C PHE A 95 3.13 9.55 1.44
N ALA A 96 1.86 9.92 1.63
CA ALA A 96 1.45 10.71 2.81
C ALA A 96 1.75 9.96 4.11
N ARG A 97 1.49 8.65 4.15
CA ARG A 97 1.78 7.83 5.33
C ARG A 97 3.28 7.66 5.59
N SER A 98 4.08 7.79 4.56
CA SER A 98 5.51 7.48 4.63
C SER A 98 6.40 8.73 4.82
N ILE A 99 5.81 9.90 4.94
CA ILE A 99 6.56 11.14 5.21
C ILE A 99 7.33 10.97 6.53
N GLY A 100 8.62 11.25 6.49
CA GLY A 100 9.52 11.09 7.64
C GLY A 100 10.10 9.70 7.80
N GLU A 101 9.67 8.75 6.97
CA GLU A 101 10.19 7.39 7.00
C GLU A 101 11.31 7.21 5.98
N GLU A 102 12.20 6.27 6.26
CA GLU A 102 13.26 5.93 5.32
C GLU A 102 12.70 5.07 4.20
N VAL A 103 13.02 5.44 2.96
CA VAL A 103 12.55 4.74 1.76
C VAL A 103 13.74 4.35 0.89
N GLU A 104 13.54 3.27 0.14
CA GLU A 104 14.46 2.84 -0.91
C GLU A 104 13.84 3.17 -2.25
N VAL A 105 14.63 3.77 -3.14
CA VAL A 105 14.17 4.18 -4.47
C VAL A 105 15.05 3.57 -5.53
N ARG A 106 14.41 3.00 -6.56
CA ARG A 106 15.10 2.51 -7.75
C ARG A 106 14.59 3.30 -8.94
N LEU A 107 15.48 3.81 -9.78
CA LEU A 107 15.16 4.66 -10.91
C LEU A 107 15.31 3.92 -12.23
N PHE A 108 14.54 4.35 -13.25
CA PHE A 108 14.72 3.87 -14.60
C PHE A 108 16.02 4.43 -15.19
N ARG A 109 16.29 5.72 -14.95
CA ARG A 109 17.49 6.40 -15.42
C ARG A 109 18.28 6.96 -14.26
N ALA A 110 19.60 6.86 -14.34
CA ALA A 110 20.48 7.38 -13.30
C ALA A 110 20.31 8.89 -13.10
N VAL A 111 20.32 9.30 -11.85
CA VAL A 111 20.34 10.71 -11.43
C VAL A 111 21.62 10.89 -10.63
N GLU A 112 22.42 11.88 -11.00
CA GLU A 112 23.73 12.12 -10.37
C GLU A 112 24.59 10.86 -10.31
N GLY A 113 24.51 10.03 -11.36
CA GLY A 113 25.32 8.82 -11.50
C GLY A 113 24.80 7.57 -10.82
N CYS A 114 23.66 7.64 -10.13
CA CYS A 114 23.10 6.51 -9.39
C CYS A 114 21.67 6.21 -9.78
N LYS A 115 21.32 4.93 -9.82
CA LYS A 115 19.94 4.47 -10.05
C LYS A 115 19.24 4.05 -8.76
N GLU A 116 19.96 3.95 -7.65
CA GLU A 116 19.41 3.53 -6.38
C GLU A 116 19.75 4.55 -5.31
N TYR A 117 18.75 4.91 -4.52
CA TYR A 117 18.90 5.85 -3.42
C TYR A 117 18.16 5.35 -2.20
N THR A 118 18.67 5.67 -1.04
CA THR A 118 17.99 5.45 0.24
C THR A 118 18.01 6.78 0.99
N GLY A 119 16.87 7.21 1.49
CA GLY A 119 16.78 8.47 2.22
C GLY A 119 15.43 8.63 2.90
N LEU A 120 15.28 9.70 3.66
CA LEU A 120 14.00 10.03 4.29
C LEU A 120 13.07 10.67 3.26
N LEU A 121 11.83 10.20 3.22
CA LEU A 121 10.81 10.81 2.39
C LEU A 121 10.38 12.13 3.05
N ASN A 122 10.78 13.25 2.46
CA ASN A 122 10.52 14.58 3.04
C ASN A 122 9.25 15.21 2.50
N ALA A 123 9.00 15.07 1.19
CA ALA A 123 7.84 15.68 0.56
C ALA A 123 7.55 14.95 -0.75
N TYR A 124 6.35 15.15 -1.25
CA TYR A 124 5.95 14.63 -2.55
C TYR A 124 4.89 15.56 -3.15
N ASP A 125 4.77 15.50 -4.46
CA ASP A 125 3.62 16.08 -5.17
C ASP A 125 3.24 15.13 -6.32
N LYS A 126 2.40 15.57 -7.23
CA LYS A 126 1.94 14.71 -8.32
C LYS A 126 3.04 14.32 -9.29
N THR A 127 4.11 15.09 -9.35
CA THR A 127 5.19 14.89 -10.35
C THR A 127 6.53 14.56 -9.72
N THR A 128 6.77 14.91 -8.47
CA THR A 128 8.08 14.75 -7.83
C THR A 128 8.00 14.12 -6.44
N VAL A 129 9.15 13.59 -6.02
CA VAL A 129 9.36 13.09 -4.65
C VAL A 129 10.68 13.70 -4.18
N THR A 130 10.67 14.23 -2.97
CA THR A 130 11.86 14.85 -2.36
C THR A 130 12.38 13.96 -1.23
N LEU A 131 13.65 13.59 -1.31
CA LEU A 131 14.33 12.79 -0.29
C LEU A 131 15.39 13.61 0.41
N ILE A 132 15.63 13.29 1.68
CA ILE A 132 16.79 13.80 2.42
C ILE A 132 17.75 12.63 2.57
N LEU A 133 18.92 12.76 1.97
CA LEU A 133 19.95 11.72 1.99
C LEU A 133 20.75 11.76 3.29
N GLU A 134 21.56 10.73 3.50
CA GLU A 134 22.34 10.56 4.74
C GLU A 134 23.25 11.75 5.04
N ASP A 135 23.75 12.42 4.01
CA ASP A 135 24.60 13.62 4.14
C ASP A 135 23.78 14.92 4.26
N GLU A 136 22.50 14.81 4.58
CA GLU A 136 21.54 15.92 4.67
C GLU A 136 21.29 16.63 3.34
N LYS A 137 21.77 16.06 2.23
CA LYS A 137 21.53 16.60 0.91
C LYS A 137 20.07 16.31 0.50
N THR A 138 19.41 17.33 -0.04
CA THR A 138 18.06 17.18 -0.58
C THR A 138 18.13 16.75 -2.03
N LEU A 139 17.38 15.70 -2.38
CA LEU A 139 17.31 15.18 -3.74
C LEU A 139 15.86 15.17 -4.20
N VAL A 140 15.60 15.80 -5.33
CA VAL A 140 14.25 15.83 -5.93
C VAL A 140 14.26 14.88 -7.14
N LEU A 141 13.35 13.91 -7.12
CA LEU A 141 13.23 12.89 -8.16
C LEU A 141 11.89 13.01 -8.87
N GLU A 142 11.88 12.83 -10.19
CA GLU A 142 10.65 12.79 -10.94
C GLU A 142 9.95 11.45 -10.73
N ARG A 143 8.67 11.47 -10.37
CA ARG A 143 7.90 10.25 -10.13
C ARG A 143 7.87 9.34 -11.36
N SER A 144 7.86 9.92 -12.57
CA SER A 144 7.90 9.16 -13.81
C SER A 144 9.20 8.39 -14.00
N ASN A 145 10.27 8.80 -13.34
CA ASN A 145 11.57 8.13 -13.38
C ASN A 145 11.74 7.10 -12.27
N ILE A 146 10.79 6.99 -11.36
CA ILE A 146 10.86 6.03 -10.25
C ILE A 146 10.32 4.68 -10.71
N ALA A 147 11.19 3.68 -10.81
CA ALA A 147 10.78 2.31 -11.15
C ALA A 147 10.16 1.62 -9.94
N LEU A 148 10.69 1.90 -8.73
CA LEU A 148 10.23 1.32 -7.49
C LEU A 148 10.56 2.28 -6.35
N ILE A 149 9.60 2.50 -5.45
CA ILE A 149 9.83 3.17 -4.17
C ILE A 149 9.07 2.39 -3.10
N ARG A 150 9.74 2.12 -1.98
CA ARG A 150 9.17 1.36 -0.88
C ARG A 150 9.86 1.73 0.42
N LEU A 151 9.22 1.40 1.54
CA LEU A 151 9.85 1.58 2.85
C LEU A 151 11.14 0.75 2.92
N ALA A 152 12.19 1.34 3.44
CA ALA A 152 13.47 0.67 3.55
C ALA A 152 13.38 -0.49 4.54
N LEU A 153 14.04 -1.60 4.18
CA LEU A 153 14.14 -2.76 5.06
C LEU A 153 15.29 -2.50 6.04
N ASP A 154 14.94 -2.35 7.29
CA ASP A 154 15.90 -2.08 8.35
C ASP A 154 16.12 -3.38 9.15
N PHE A 155 17.26 -3.98 8.92
CA PHE A 155 17.64 -5.22 9.60
C PHE A 155 18.74 -4.97 10.61
#